data_4387e0eb176decd0ac0b761a45d6cb03
#
_entry.id   4387e0eb176decd0ac0b761a45d6cb03
#
_cell.length_a   1.000
_cell.length_b   1.000
_cell.length_c   1.000
_cell.angle_alpha   90.00
_cell.angle_beta   90.00
_cell.angle_gamma   90.00
#
_symmetry.space_group_name_H-M   'P 1'
#
loop_
_entity.id
_entity.type
_entity.pdbx_description
1 polymer ?
#
loop_
_entity_poly.entity_id
_entity_poly.type
_entity_poly.pdbx_seq_one_letter_code
_entity_poly.pdbx_strand_id
1 'polypeptide(L)'
;SGMTNHGKVLKMAPRGKFGEKVDALGLAKVAGVDYIARLAPTNPARVARTVRRAIMVAREVGHSYIQAYTSCNIEYSIPTPDVMKDAFEIEKERYGFEEIISPAAKAYLDEVEKKPKKKKSD
;
A
#
# COMPACT_ATOMS: atom_id res chain seq x y z
N SER A 1 10.42 7.67 11.74
CA SER A 1 10.74 6.45 10.98
C SER A 1 11.31 6.79 9.60
N GLY A 2 11.93 5.80 8.94
CA GLY A 2 12.42 5.93 7.56
C GLY A 2 11.32 6.24 6.54
N MET A 3 10.07 5.98 6.89
CA MET A 3 8.89 6.23 6.04
C MET A 3 8.28 7.62 6.22
N THR A 4 8.70 8.36 7.24
CA THR A 4 8.23 9.73 7.47
C THR A 4 8.81 10.69 6.43
N ASN A 5 8.01 11.60 5.92
CA ASN A 5 8.45 12.59 4.95
C ASN A 5 9.53 13.53 5.53
N HIS A 6 10.45 13.96 4.65
CA HIS A 6 11.45 14.96 5.00
C HIS A 6 10.81 16.24 5.55
N GLY A 7 11.40 16.83 6.57
CA GLY A 7 10.93 18.06 7.18
C GLY A 7 9.71 17.95 8.08
N LYS A 8 9.03 16.77 8.13
CA LYS A 8 7.87 16.60 9.01
C LYS A 8 8.27 16.78 10.47
N VAL A 9 7.62 17.72 11.15
CA VAL A 9 7.78 17.94 12.59
C VAL A 9 6.99 16.88 13.34
N LEU A 10 7.64 16.21 14.26
CA LEU A 10 7.09 15.13 15.09
C LEU A 10 7.41 15.41 16.55
N LYS A 11 6.66 14.79 17.46
CA LYS A 11 6.98 14.87 18.90
C LYS A 11 8.40 14.42 19.21
N MET A 12 8.86 13.36 18.55
CA MET A 12 10.21 12.82 18.68
C MET A 12 11.25 13.50 17.76
N ALA A 13 10.83 14.38 16.87
CA ALA A 13 11.68 15.15 15.99
C ALA A 13 11.18 16.60 15.89
N PRO A 14 11.30 17.41 16.96
CA PRO A 14 10.73 18.75 17.02
C PRO A 14 11.37 19.75 16.04
N ARG A 15 12.58 19.46 15.56
CA ARG A 15 13.27 20.26 14.50
C ARG A 15 12.95 19.78 13.09
N GLY A 16 12.01 18.83 12.95
CA GLY A 16 11.72 18.16 11.69
C GLY A 16 12.62 16.97 11.41
N LYS A 17 12.14 16.08 10.57
CA LYS A 17 12.91 14.90 10.15
C LYS A 17 13.99 15.30 9.14
N PHE A 18 15.22 14.93 9.41
CA PHE A 18 16.34 15.01 8.46
C PHE A 18 16.43 13.71 7.64
N GLY A 19 16.79 13.83 6.38
CA GLY A 19 16.93 12.71 5.47
C GLY A 19 15.65 12.39 4.68
N GLU A 20 15.86 11.77 3.53
CA GLU A 20 14.80 11.43 2.61
C GLU A 20 14.00 10.22 3.08
N LYS A 21 12.81 10.09 2.53
CA LYS A 21 11.96 8.95 2.75
C LYS A 21 12.52 7.71 2.06
N VAL A 22 12.47 6.56 2.73
CA VAL A 22 12.88 5.29 2.14
C VAL A 22 11.91 4.89 1.02
N ASP A 23 12.44 4.55 -0.14
CA ASP A 23 11.68 3.97 -1.24
C ASP A 23 11.51 2.44 -1.03
N ALA A 24 10.52 2.08 -0.24
CA ALA A 24 10.25 0.68 0.09
C ALA A 24 9.74 -0.13 -1.11
N LEU A 25 9.00 0.50 -2.04
CA LEU A 25 8.54 -0.17 -3.27
C LEU A 25 9.72 -0.46 -4.19
N GLY A 26 10.64 0.48 -4.35
CA GLY A 26 11.87 0.28 -5.12
C GLY A 26 12.73 -0.84 -4.54
N LEU A 27 12.89 -0.90 -3.22
CA LEU A 27 13.60 -2.00 -2.56
C LEU A 27 12.93 -3.36 -2.80
N ALA A 28 11.61 -3.44 -2.67
CA ALA A 28 10.86 -4.67 -2.95
C ALA A 28 11.01 -5.11 -4.42
N LYS A 29 11.00 -4.15 -5.34
CA LYS A 29 11.22 -4.42 -6.77
C LYS A 29 12.61 -4.98 -7.05
N VAL A 30 13.64 -4.38 -6.49
CA VAL A 30 15.04 -4.86 -6.63
C VAL A 30 15.20 -6.25 -5.99
N ALA A 31 14.50 -6.52 -4.89
CA ALA A 31 14.48 -7.82 -4.24
C ALA A 31 13.72 -8.92 -5.03
N GLY A 32 13.10 -8.58 -6.16
CA GLY A 32 12.40 -9.55 -7.00
C GLY A 32 11.03 -9.98 -6.48
N VAL A 33 10.37 -9.12 -5.70
CA VAL A 33 9.01 -9.38 -5.21
C VAL A 33 8.02 -9.37 -6.38
N ASP A 34 7.14 -10.37 -6.46
CA ASP A 34 6.25 -10.59 -7.60
C ASP A 34 5.01 -9.69 -7.61
N TYR A 35 4.50 -9.35 -6.45
CA TYR A 35 3.37 -8.43 -6.30
C TYR A 35 3.69 -7.35 -5.27
N ILE A 36 3.74 -6.12 -5.72
CA ILE A 36 4.04 -4.97 -4.87
C ILE A 36 2.89 -3.98 -4.99
N ALA A 37 2.37 -3.52 -3.87
CA ALA A 37 1.32 -2.49 -3.87
C ALA A 37 1.55 -1.43 -2.80
N ARG A 38 1.10 -0.22 -3.10
CA ARG A 38 0.98 0.88 -2.15
C ARG A 38 -0.45 1.35 -2.10
N LEU A 39 -0.99 1.52 -0.92
CA LEU A 39 -2.37 1.94 -0.71
C LEU A 39 -2.56 2.75 0.58
N ALA A 40 -3.66 3.47 0.64
CA ALA A 40 -4.18 4.10 1.83
C ALA A 40 -5.57 3.52 2.17
N PRO A 41 -6.04 3.61 3.42
CA PRO A 41 -7.30 2.98 3.86
C PRO A 41 -8.55 3.77 3.44
N THR A 42 -8.46 4.60 2.42
CA THR A 42 -9.53 5.50 1.96
C THR A 42 -10.60 4.80 1.11
N ASN A 43 -10.26 3.64 0.54
CA ASN A 43 -11.17 2.86 -0.29
C ASN A 43 -11.15 1.39 0.15
N PRO A 44 -12.11 0.95 0.98
CA PRO A 44 -12.15 -0.42 1.52
C PRO A 44 -12.21 -1.51 0.45
N ALA A 45 -12.93 -1.27 -0.65
CA ALA A 45 -13.03 -2.25 -1.75
C ALA A 45 -11.69 -2.43 -2.46
N ARG A 46 -10.93 -1.35 -2.64
CA ARG A 46 -9.55 -1.40 -3.18
C ARG A 46 -8.63 -2.15 -2.25
N VAL A 47 -8.68 -1.85 -0.94
CA VAL A 47 -7.88 -2.56 0.07
C VAL A 47 -8.15 -4.07 0.01
N ALA A 48 -9.42 -4.47 0.05
CA ALA A 48 -9.80 -5.89 0.01
C ALA A 48 -9.30 -6.57 -1.28
N ARG A 49 -9.44 -5.93 -2.44
CA ARG A 49 -8.96 -6.48 -3.71
C ARG A 49 -7.43 -6.61 -3.73
N THR A 50 -6.72 -5.61 -3.25
CA THR A 50 -5.25 -5.60 -3.21
C THR A 50 -4.71 -6.69 -2.29
N VAL A 51 -5.26 -6.82 -1.09
CA VAL A 51 -4.87 -7.88 -0.14
C VAL A 51 -5.17 -9.26 -0.71
N ARG A 52 -6.35 -9.44 -1.34
CA ARG A 52 -6.69 -10.71 -2.00
C ARG A 52 -5.69 -11.08 -3.09
N ARG A 53 -5.34 -10.15 -3.98
CA ARG A 53 -4.33 -10.37 -5.04
C ARG A 53 -2.98 -10.74 -4.44
N ALA A 54 -2.54 -10.02 -3.41
CA ALA A 54 -1.28 -10.29 -2.72
C ALA A 54 -1.23 -11.71 -2.13
N ILE A 55 -2.30 -12.15 -1.47
CA ILE A 55 -2.41 -13.49 -0.90
C ILE A 55 -2.37 -14.55 -2.02
N MET A 56 -3.10 -14.35 -3.10
CA MET A 56 -3.15 -15.27 -4.22
C MET A 56 -1.76 -15.43 -4.88
N VAL A 57 -1.07 -14.34 -5.13
CA VAL A 57 0.29 -14.36 -5.69
C VAL A 57 1.27 -15.00 -4.71
N ALA A 58 1.17 -14.71 -3.42
CA ALA A 58 2.05 -15.29 -2.41
C ALA A 58 1.89 -16.81 -2.27
N ARG A 59 0.70 -17.33 -2.55
CA ARG A 59 0.43 -18.78 -2.51
C ARG A 59 0.88 -19.52 -3.75
N GLU A 60 0.72 -18.93 -4.93
CA GLU A 60 0.80 -19.65 -6.20
C GLU A 60 1.99 -19.23 -7.07
N VAL A 61 2.60 -18.07 -6.83
CA VAL A 61 3.67 -17.54 -7.69
C VAL A 61 4.96 -17.29 -6.92
N GLY A 62 4.91 -16.43 -5.90
CA GLY A 62 6.12 -16.01 -5.20
C GLY A 62 5.83 -15.08 -4.04
N HIS A 63 6.54 -13.97 -3.93
CA HIS A 63 6.44 -13.06 -2.79
C HIS A 63 5.51 -11.88 -3.09
N SER A 64 4.85 -11.38 -2.05
CA SER A 64 4.03 -10.18 -2.10
C SER A 64 4.42 -9.19 -1.01
N TYR A 65 4.37 -7.90 -1.34
CA TYR A 65 4.63 -6.80 -0.43
C TYR A 65 3.56 -5.73 -0.57
N ILE A 66 2.96 -5.31 0.53
CA ILE A 66 2.02 -4.20 0.57
C ILE A 66 2.52 -3.14 1.53
N GLN A 67 2.67 -1.92 1.03
CA GLN A 67 2.88 -0.74 1.84
C GLN A 67 1.54 -0.03 2.05
N ALA A 68 1.03 -0.08 3.27
CA ALA A 68 -0.20 0.61 3.65
C ALA A 68 0.11 1.85 4.48
N TYR A 69 -0.44 2.99 4.09
CA TYR A 69 -0.38 4.19 4.89
C TYR A 69 -1.37 4.09 6.05
N THR A 70 -0.91 4.48 7.23
CA THR A 70 -1.77 4.71 8.40
C THR A 70 -1.40 6.03 9.03
N SER A 71 -2.38 6.86 9.35
CA SER A 71 -2.16 8.08 10.11
C SER A 71 -1.80 7.75 11.57
N CYS A 72 -0.84 8.48 12.11
CA CYS A 72 -0.56 8.46 13.54
C CYS A 72 -1.05 9.78 14.16
N ASN A 73 -2.22 9.75 14.79
CA ASN A 73 -2.82 10.95 15.37
C ASN A 73 -1.99 11.54 16.52
N ILE A 74 -1.29 10.70 17.28
CA ILE A 74 -0.45 11.13 18.40
C ILE A 74 0.83 11.80 17.91
N GLU A 75 1.60 11.11 17.09
CA GLU A 75 2.93 11.58 16.62
C GLU A 75 2.83 12.75 15.66
N TYR A 76 1.80 12.75 14.80
CA TYR A 76 1.57 13.83 13.83
C TYR A 76 0.68 14.96 14.38
N SER A 77 0.25 14.84 15.64
CA SER A 77 -0.66 15.82 16.28
C SER A 77 -1.93 16.07 15.46
N ILE A 78 -2.49 15.02 14.87
CA ILE A 78 -3.73 15.09 14.09
C ILE A 78 -4.90 14.83 15.02
N PRO A 79 -5.90 15.73 15.13
CA PRO A 79 -7.13 15.46 15.87
C PRO A 79 -7.81 14.19 15.36
N THR A 80 -8.29 13.34 16.26
CA THR A 80 -8.91 12.05 15.88
C THR A 80 -10.02 12.19 14.82
N PRO A 81 -10.90 13.19 14.85
CA PRO A 81 -11.90 13.38 13.81
C PRO A 81 -11.33 13.65 12.40
N ASP A 82 -10.08 14.15 12.34
CA ASP A 82 -9.44 14.56 11.09
C ASP A 82 -8.56 13.46 10.47
N VAL A 83 -8.43 12.30 11.12
CA VAL A 83 -7.55 11.21 10.67
C VAL A 83 -7.92 10.73 9.26
N MET A 84 -9.21 10.58 8.97
CA MET A 84 -9.64 10.16 7.62
C MET A 84 -9.42 11.25 6.57
N LYS A 85 -9.63 12.51 6.93
CA LYS A 85 -9.33 13.64 6.04
C LYS A 85 -7.84 13.69 5.70
N ASP A 86 -6.97 13.53 6.71
CA ASP A 86 -5.53 13.42 6.52
C ASP A 86 -5.17 12.27 5.57
N ALA A 87 -5.78 11.08 5.76
CA ALA A 87 -5.54 9.93 4.89
C ALA A 87 -5.91 10.20 3.42
N PHE A 88 -7.03 10.88 3.15
CA PHE A 88 -7.42 11.27 1.80
C PHE A 88 -6.45 12.28 1.17
N GLU A 89 -6.00 13.27 1.93
CA GLU A 89 -5.05 14.27 1.45
C GLU A 89 -3.69 13.64 1.13
N ILE A 90 -3.18 12.77 2.00
CA ILE A 90 -1.91 12.07 1.80
C ILE A 90 -1.99 11.11 0.62
N GLU A 91 -3.09 10.38 0.44
CA GLU A 91 -3.29 9.52 -0.73
C GLU A 91 -3.24 10.33 -2.02
N LYS A 92 -3.94 11.47 -2.06
CA LYS A 92 -3.98 12.33 -3.24
C LYS A 92 -2.61 12.92 -3.60
N GLU A 93 -1.84 13.35 -2.60
CA GLU A 93 -0.62 14.11 -2.81
C GLU A 93 0.64 13.24 -2.90
N ARG A 94 0.71 12.15 -2.13
CA ARG A 94 1.99 11.48 -1.85
C ARG A 94 1.94 9.96 -1.80
N TYR A 95 0.76 9.37 -1.56
CA TYR A 95 0.59 7.94 -1.32
C TYR A 95 -0.47 7.34 -2.24
N GLY A 96 -0.51 7.81 -3.48
CA GLY A 96 -1.42 7.29 -4.49
C GLY A 96 -1.31 5.78 -4.62
N PHE A 97 -2.43 5.17 -4.95
CA PHE A 97 -2.49 3.73 -5.22
C PHE A 97 -1.54 3.36 -6.35
N GLU A 98 -0.73 2.34 -6.12
CA GLU A 98 0.22 1.82 -7.10
C GLU A 98 0.31 0.30 -6.97
N GLU A 99 0.33 -0.39 -8.11
CA GLU A 99 0.63 -1.82 -8.21
C GLU A 99 1.81 -2.03 -9.15
N ILE A 100 2.78 -2.83 -8.73
CA ILE A 100 3.89 -3.32 -9.56
C ILE A 100 3.81 -4.83 -9.54
N ILE A 101 3.55 -5.44 -10.70
CA ILE A 101 3.26 -6.86 -10.82
C ILE A 101 4.27 -7.49 -11.77
N SER A 102 4.95 -8.58 -11.36
CA SER A 102 5.86 -9.31 -12.23
C SER A 102 5.11 -9.96 -13.40
N PRO A 103 5.78 -10.27 -14.51
CA PRO A 103 5.14 -10.95 -15.65
C PRO A 103 4.47 -12.27 -15.25
N ALA A 104 5.09 -13.06 -14.39
CA ALA A 104 4.54 -14.32 -13.88
C ALA A 104 3.27 -14.10 -13.03
N ALA A 105 3.30 -13.15 -12.11
CA ALA A 105 2.14 -12.80 -11.29
C ALA A 105 1.01 -12.21 -12.12
N LYS A 106 1.33 -11.40 -13.12
CA LYS A 106 0.33 -10.85 -14.04
C LYS A 106 -0.39 -11.93 -14.84
N ALA A 107 0.34 -12.88 -15.40
CA ALA A 107 -0.23 -14.00 -16.13
C ALA A 107 -1.17 -14.83 -15.25
N TYR A 108 -0.76 -15.12 -14.04
CA TYR A 108 -1.56 -15.85 -13.06
C TYR A 108 -2.86 -15.10 -12.68
N LEU A 109 -2.76 -13.81 -12.34
CA LEU A 109 -3.92 -13.00 -11.97
C LEU A 109 -4.90 -12.85 -13.14
N ASP A 110 -4.40 -12.63 -14.36
CA ASP A 110 -5.23 -12.54 -15.56
C ASP A 110 -6.02 -13.83 -15.80
N GLU A 111 -5.41 -15.00 -15.60
CA GLU A 111 -6.07 -16.29 -15.74
C GLU A 111 -7.17 -16.49 -14.69
N VAL A 112 -6.87 -16.19 -13.43
CA VAL A 112 -7.80 -16.42 -12.32
C VAL A 112 -8.97 -15.42 -12.35
N GLU A 113 -8.71 -14.17 -12.68
CA GLU A 113 -9.72 -13.12 -12.72
C GLU A 113 -10.63 -13.20 -13.96
N LYS A 114 -10.17 -13.81 -15.06
CA LYS A 114 -10.96 -14.06 -16.28
C LYS A 114 -11.92 -15.25 -16.16
N LYS A 115 -11.74 -16.15 -15.18
CA LYS A 115 -12.69 -17.25 -14.98
C LYS A 115 -14.06 -16.68 -14.64
N PRO A 116 -15.12 -16.97 -15.45
CA PRO A 116 -16.45 -16.45 -15.15
C PRO A 116 -16.89 -16.97 -13.78
N LYS A 117 -17.45 -16.09 -12.96
CA LYS A 117 -18.10 -16.49 -11.72
C LYS A 117 -19.08 -17.60 -12.09
N LYS A 118 -18.83 -18.85 -11.65
CA LYS A 118 -19.83 -19.92 -11.72
C LYS A 118 -21.10 -19.35 -11.07
N LYS A 119 -22.16 -19.12 -11.86
CA LYS A 119 -23.48 -18.91 -11.30
C LYS A 119 -23.70 -20.05 -10.31
N LYS A 120 -23.92 -19.72 -9.04
CA LYS A 120 -24.55 -20.67 -8.13
C LYS A 120 -25.86 -21.01 -8.79
N SER A 121 -25.97 -22.22 -9.32
CA SER A 121 -27.26 -22.80 -9.66
C SER A 121 -27.94 -23.04 -8.32
N ASP A 122 -29.08 -22.39 -8.18
CA ASP A 122 -29.99 -22.65 -7.06
C ASP A 122 -30.36 -24.13 -6.99
#